data_7fc84fb3605de027f1c8650e3158d024
#
_entry.id   7fc84fb3605de027f1c8650e3158d024
#
_cell.length_a   1.000
_cell.length_b   1.000
_cell.length_c   1.000
_cell.angle_alpha   90.00
_cell.angle_beta   90.00
_cell.angle_gamma   90.00
#
_symmetry.space_group_name_H-M   'P 1'
#
loop_
_entity.id
_entity.type
_entity.pdbx_description
1 polymer ?
#
loop_
_entity_poly.entity_id
_entity_poly.type
_entity_poly.pdbx_seq_one_letter_code
_entity_poly.pdbx_strand_id
1 'polypeptide(L)'
;MDLIALEDFLDHNVIPKIKKRPKTFLGIAKQPHYENVMSNIYAFYFKVEEVHGMEDLFINSLLEIINESKLRDQKKVAEISDFDVSTEVSTKKNGRIDLLLSSDDHAIIIENKVYHTLNNNLEDYWNSIKVTGNKEDNKIGIVLSLNKLNVTHKHFINITHLELLKRVIQNLGSYLMNAKDKYVVFLKDFYQNSINLSKSEMDSKELKFYFDNQPKIIEVKDFHFAVRDHIYNQVEDVVNLIDEDLLLVKSKGEPNKRLRFFLSPKNKNLMFTVFFEKLLTPERGLVLIVELKNELLRNKEQYKTIAFTAEEELTIKPVFFTDKNPNWCHFAVVRYQLNENEVSNLSHFIVEKLEEDQLLSVYRKLNDFIVKEN
;
A
#
# COMPACT_ATOMS: atom_id res chain seq x y z
N MET A 1 -18.59 -4.78 30.42
CA MET A 1 -17.16 -4.51 30.33
C MET A 1 -16.72 -3.86 31.63
N ASP A 2 -15.67 -4.35 32.23
CA ASP A 2 -15.10 -3.77 33.42
C ASP A 2 -13.98 -2.80 33.03
N LEU A 3 -14.28 -1.49 33.07
CA LEU A 3 -13.33 -0.44 32.67
C LEU A 3 -12.10 -0.40 33.59
N ILE A 4 -12.27 -0.69 34.89
CA ILE A 4 -11.17 -0.74 35.85
C ILE A 4 -10.19 -1.84 35.49
N ALA A 5 -10.70 -3.04 35.17
CA ALA A 5 -9.85 -4.15 34.74
C ALA A 5 -9.17 -3.89 33.40
N LEU A 6 -9.75 -3.07 32.54
CA LEU A 6 -9.15 -2.65 31.27
C LEU A 6 -8.05 -1.63 31.45
N GLU A 7 -8.26 -0.62 32.32
CA GLU A 7 -7.24 0.35 32.70
C GLU A 7 -6.03 -0.33 33.36
N ASP A 8 -6.28 -1.23 34.33
CA ASP A 8 -5.24 -2.01 34.98
C ASP A 8 -4.41 -2.83 33.98
N PHE A 9 -5.06 -3.47 33.00
CA PHE A 9 -4.37 -4.19 31.92
C PHE A 9 -3.48 -3.26 31.08
N LEU A 10 -3.97 -2.09 30.70
CA LEU A 10 -3.23 -1.14 29.86
C LEU A 10 -2.05 -0.52 30.63
N ASP A 11 -2.20 -0.26 31.92
CA ASP A 11 -1.16 0.34 32.76
C ASP A 11 -0.02 -0.65 33.08
N HIS A 12 -0.33 -1.93 33.24
CA HIS A 12 0.65 -2.96 33.59
C HIS A 12 1.25 -3.70 32.41
N ASN A 13 0.78 -3.46 31.18
CA ASN A 13 1.27 -4.16 30.00
C ASN A 13 1.77 -3.20 28.92
N VAL A 14 3.03 -3.37 28.52
CA VAL A 14 3.57 -2.66 27.35
C VAL A 14 3.10 -3.38 26.08
N ILE A 15 2.16 -2.77 25.37
CA ILE A 15 1.67 -3.30 24.09
C ILE A 15 2.78 -3.16 23.02
N PRO A 16 3.20 -4.25 22.36
CA PRO A 16 4.23 -4.20 21.33
C PRO A 16 3.83 -3.23 20.19
N LYS A 17 4.71 -2.28 19.89
CA LYS A 17 4.49 -1.39 18.76
C LYS A 17 4.80 -2.11 17.46
N ILE A 18 3.82 -2.20 16.56
CA ILE A 18 4.06 -2.67 15.20
C ILE A 18 5.08 -1.74 14.52
N LYS A 19 6.25 -2.28 14.19
CA LYS A 19 7.30 -1.53 13.51
C LYS A 19 6.79 -1.10 12.13
N LYS A 20 6.72 0.21 11.88
CA LYS A 20 6.42 0.73 10.55
C LYS A 20 7.55 0.32 9.61
N ARG A 21 7.19 -0.27 8.47
CA ARG A 21 8.17 -0.62 7.43
C ARG A 21 8.78 0.65 6.85
N PRO A 22 10.12 0.74 6.72
CA PRO A 22 10.76 1.88 6.07
C PRO A 22 10.23 2.07 4.64
N LYS A 23 10.05 3.32 4.22
CA LYS A 23 9.70 3.60 2.82
C LYS A 23 10.89 3.29 1.92
N THR A 24 10.64 2.62 0.82
CA THR A 24 11.64 2.29 -0.22
C THR A 24 11.33 3.06 -1.51
N PHE A 25 12.30 3.19 -2.42
CA PHE A 25 12.09 3.83 -3.72
C PHE A 25 10.96 3.17 -4.51
N LEU A 26 10.94 1.83 -4.57
CA LEU A 26 9.85 1.09 -5.21
C LEU A 26 8.50 1.29 -4.49
N GLY A 27 8.50 1.38 -3.16
CA GLY A 27 7.31 1.69 -2.37
C GLY A 27 6.78 3.10 -2.63
N ILE A 28 7.66 4.10 -2.77
CA ILE A 28 7.31 5.48 -3.14
C ILE A 28 6.74 5.51 -4.57
N ALA A 29 7.34 4.77 -5.51
CA ALA A 29 6.86 4.64 -6.89
C ALA A 29 5.58 3.81 -7.02
N LYS A 30 5.04 3.22 -5.92
CA LYS A 30 3.89 2.31 -5.89
C LYS A 30 4.07 1.05 -6.73
N GLN A 31 5.30 0.59 -6.88
CA GLN A 31 5.68 -0.59 -7.65
C GLN A 31 6.52 -1.60 -6.83
N PRO A 32 6.26 -1.79 -5.53
CA PRO A 32 7.15 -2.61 -4.69
C PRO A 32 7.15 -4.10 -5.04
N HIS A 33 6.09 -4.59 -5.69
CA HIS A 33 5.81 -6.01 -5.92
C HIS A 33 5.73 -6.43 -7.41
N TYR A 34 6.12 -5.55 -8.31
CA TYR A 34 6.09 -5.87 -9.75
C TYR A 34 7.27 -6.77 -10.13
N GLU A 35 6.97 -8.02 -10.56
CA GLU A 35 7.96 -9.05 -10.89
C GLU A 35 8.91 -8.60 -12.00
N ASN A 36 8.39 -7.97 -13.06
CA ASN A 36 9.20 -7.45 -14.16
C ASN A 36 10.15 -6.31 -13.73
N VAL A 37 9.71 -5.43 -12.82
CA VAL A 37 10.57 -4.37 -12.27
C VAL A 37 11.72 -4.98 -11.47
N MET A 38 11.43 -5.98 -10.62
CA MET A 38 12.44 -6.67 -9.84
C MET A 38 13.39 -7.44 -10.75
N SER A 39 12.91 -8.12 -11.81
CA SER A 39 13.73 -8.82 -12.79
C SER A 39 14.71 -7.87 -13.50
N ASN A 40 14.26 -6.67 -13.88
CA ASN A 40 15.10 -5.65 -14.49
C ASN A 40 16.18 -5.12 -13.51
N ILE A 41 15.87 -4.99 -12.21
CA ILE A 41 16.85 -4.61 -11.20
C ILE A 41 17.90 -5.71 -11.02
N TYR A 42 17.47 -6.96 -10.96
CA TYR A 42 18.41 -8.10 -10.94
C TYR A 42 19.28 -8.13 -12.20
N ALA A 43 18.69 -7.98 -13.38
CA ALA A 43 19.43 -7.94 -14.64
C ALA A 43 20.51 -6.85 -14.65
N PHE A 44 20.19 -5.67 -14.13
CA PHE A 44 21.15 -4.59 -13.96
C PHE A 44 22.33 -5.01 -13.08
N TYR A 45 22.07 -5.61 -11.93
CA TYR A 45 23.15 -6.00 -11.00
C TYR A 45 23.90 -7.28 -11.39
N PHE A 46 23.32 -8.14 -12.23
CA PHE A 46 24.04 -9.31 -12.76
C PHE A 46 25.01 -8.98 -13.89
N LYS A 47 24.88 -7.83 -14.54
CA LYS A 47 25.81 -7.40 -15.58
C LYS A 47 27.14 -6.96 -14.99
N VAL A 48 28.18 -7.75 -15.23
CA VAL A 48 29.53 -7.56 -14.61
C VAL A 48 30.14 -6.21 -14.95
N GLU A 49 30.05 -5.77 -16.22
CA GLU A 49 30.64 -4.51 -16.71
C GLU A 49 29.70 -3.30 -16.60
N GLU A 50 28.63 -3.38 -15.82
CA GLU A 50 27.66 -2.30 -15.70
C GLU A 50 28.18 -1.16 -14.80
N VAL A 51 27.59 0.02 -14.96
CA VAL A 51 28.01 1.26 -14.26
C VAL A 51 27.97 1.19 -12.74
N HIS A 52 27.41 0.14 -12.14
CA HIS A 52 27.37 -0.02 -10.68
C HIS A 52 28.75 -0.30 -10.06
N GLY A 53 29.70 -0.85 -10.82
CA GLY A 53 31.06 -1.16 -10.35
C GLY A 53 31.13 -2.25 -9.28
N MET A 54 30.11 -3.13 -9.21
CA MET A 54 30.06 -4.27 -8.27
C MET A 54 30.49 -5.57 -8.95
N GLU A 55 30.94 -5.47 -10.21
CA GLU A 55 31.53 -6.58 -10.97
C GLU A 55 30.69 -7.86 -10.87
N ASP A 56 31.28 -8.97 -10.51
CA ASP A 56 30.70 -10.31 -10.45
C ASP A 56 30.02 -10.62 -9.07
N LEU A 57 29.84 -9.63 -8.21
CA LEU A 57 29.24 -9.79 -6.87
C LEU A 57 27.95 -10.63 -6.88
N PHE A 58 27.02 -10.32 -7.79
CA PHE A 58 25.73 -10.97 -7.81
C PHE A 58 25.81 -12.41 -8.30
N ILE A 59 26.59 -12.68 -9.35
CA ILE A 59 26.76 -14.05 -9.86
C ILE A 59 27.49 -14.92 -8.86
N ASN A 60 28.54 -14.44 -8.24
CA ASN A 60 29.31 -15.19 -7.24
C ASN A 60 28.44 -15.50 -6.02
N SER A 61 27.67 -14.53 -5.53
CA SER A 61 26.73 -14.73 -4.43
C SER A 61 25.65 -15.76 -4.75
N LEU A 62 25.15 -15.77 -5.99
CA LEU A 62 24.19 -16.75 -6.46
C LEU A 62 24.80 -18.14 -6.56
N LEU A 63 26.01 -18.26 -7.13
CA LEU A 63 26.73 -19.54 -7.26
C LEU A 63 27.06 -20.17 -5.90
N GLU A 64 27.41 -19.37 -4.89
CA GLU A 64 27.58 -19.85 -3.53
C GLU A 64 26.33 -20.55 -3.02
N ILE A 65 25.16 -19.91 -3.16
CA ILE A 65 23.88 -20.49 -2.71
C ILE A 65 23.55 -21.78 -3.50
N ILE A 66 23.77 -21.77 -4.84
CA ILE A 66 23.56 -22.94 -5.67
C ILE A 66 24.45 -24.11 -5.21
N ASN A 67 25.72 -23.83 -4.93
CA ASN A 67 26.70 -24.83 -4.51
C ASN A 67 26.44 -25.39 -3.11
N GLU A 68 25.71 -24.67 -2.26
CA GLU A 68 25.22 -25.12 -0.96
C GLU A 68 23.93 -25.95 -1.08
N SER A 69 23.30 -25.97 -2.25
CA SER A 69 22.04 -26.66 -2.48
C SER A 69 22.21 -28.15 -2.79
N LYS A 70 21.17 -28.96 -2.52
CA LYS A 70 21.15 -30.41 -2.82
C LYS A 70 21.29 -30.74 -4.31
N LEU A 71 21.01 -29.80 -5.22
CA LEU A 71 21.21 -30.00 -6.67
C LEU A 71 22.68 -30.22 -7.03
N ARG A 72 23.61 -29.80 -6.17
CA ARG A 72 25.05 -29.80 -6.45
C ARG A 72 25.88 -30.64 -5.45
N ASP A 73 25.22 -31.56 -4.75
CA ASP A 73 25.95 -32.44 -3.78
C ASP A 73 27.14 -33.19 -4.40
N GLN A 74 27.09 -33.45 -5.71
CA GLN A 74 28.14 -34.22 -6.42
C GLN A 74 29.03 -33.38 -7.35
N LYS A 75 28.59 -32.19 -7.79
CA LYS A 75 29.34 -31.37 -8.75
C LYS A 75 29.07 -29.87 -8.54
N LYS A 76 30.05 -29.18 -7.97
CA LYS A 76 29.98 -27.73 -7.76
C LYS A 76 30.27 -26.98 -9.05
N VAL A 77 29.56 -25.87 -9.25
CA VAL A 77 29.88 -24.87 -10.31
C VAL A 77 30.92 -23.92 -9.75
N ALA A 78 32.13 -23.92 -10.31
CA ALA A 78 33.21 -23.13 -9.77
C ALA A 78 33.05 -21.64 -10.11
N GLU A 79 32.78 -21.36 -11.38
CA GLU A 79 32.78 -20.01 -11.93
C GLU A 79 31.99 -19.98 -13.23
N ILE A 80 31.26 -18.89 -13.49
CA ILE A 80 30.66 -18.61 -14.78
C ILE A 80 31.10 -17.19 -15.15
N SER A 81 31.99 -17.09 -16.13
CA SER A 81 32.46 -15.84 -16.72
C SER A 81 31.85 -15.64 -18.10
N ASP A 82 31.95 -14.42 -18.62
CA ASP A 82 31.55 -14.05 -19.99
C ASP A 82 30.11 -14.49 -20.36
N PHE A 83 29.13 -14.10 -19.56
CA PHE A 83 27.73 -14.39 -19.80
C PHE A 83 26.93 -13.13 -20.14
N ASP A 84 25.95 -13.29 -20.99
CA ASP A 84 24.94 -12.29 -21.28
C ASP A 84 23.78 -12.37 -20.28
N VAL A 85 23.16 -11.22 -20.00
CA VAL A 85 22.00 -11.10 -19.14
C VAL A 85 20.81 -10.58 -19.95
N SER A 86 19.76 -11.41 -20.07
CA SER A 86 18.55 -11.12 -20.83
C SER A 86 17.31 -11.25 -19.93
N THR A 87 16.31 -10.37 -20.13
CA THR A 87 15.02 -10.45 -19.48
C THR A 87 13.93 -10.79 -20.48
N GLU A 88 12.82 -11.37 -19.99
CA GLU A 88 11.63 -11.61 -20.78
C GLU A 88 11.86 -12.49 -22.04
N VAL A 89 12.69 -13.54 -21.90
CA VAL A 89 13.12 -14.40 -23.02
C VAL A 89 12.00 -15.35 -23.40
N SER A 90 11.54 -15.27 -24.66
CA SER A 90 10.48 -16.13 -25.21
C SER A 90 10.92 -17.59 -25.31
N THR A 91 9.98 -18.51 -24.99
CA THR A 91 10.20 -19.96 -25.08
C THR A 91 9.50 -20.59 -26.29
N LYS A 92 9.79 -21.86 -26.54
CA LYS A 92 9.23 -22.59 -27.70
C LYS A 92 7.70 -22.77 -27.64
N LYS A 93 7.11 -22.78 -26.44
CA LYS A 93 5.67 -22.95 -26.23
C LYS A 93 4.98 -21.63 -25.81
N ASN A 94 5.50 -20.49 -26.29
CA ASN A 94 4.97 -19.16 -25.96
C ASN A 94 5.01 -18.81 -24.48
N GLY A 95 5.86 -19.46 -23.68
CA GLY A 95 6.21 -19.01 -22.33
C GLY A 95 7.23 -17.87 -22.38
N ARG A 96 7.59 -17.37 -21.22
CA ARG A 96 8.53 -16.27 -21.08
C ARG A 96 9.36 -16.44 -19.80
N ILE A 97 10.68 -16.54 -19.97
CA ILE A 97 11.64 -16.63 -18.87
C ILE A 97 11.92 -15.20 -18.37
N ASP A 98 11.74 -14.95 -17.08
CA ASP A 98 11.86 -13.61 -16.51
C ASP A 98 13.30 -13.08 -16.58
N LEU A 99 14.30 -13.95 -16.32
CA LEU A 99 15.73 -13.59 -16.37
C LEU A 99 16.55 -14.79 -16.79
N LEU A 100 17.44 -14.59 -17.76
CA LEU A 100 18.38 -15.58 -18.27
C LEU A 100 19.80 -15.02 -18.22
N LEU A 101 20.69 -15.78 -17.58
CA LEU A 101 22.14 -15.56 -17.65
C LEU A 101 22.67 -16.71 -18.53
N SER A 102 23.31 -16.40 -19.66
CA SER A 102 23.77 -17.43 -20.60
C SER A 102 25.09 -17.09 -21.25
N SER A 103 25.95 -18.10 -21.38
CA SER A 103 27.12 -18.12 -22.20
C SER A 103 27.01 -19.26 -23.24
N ASP A 104 28.04 -19.51 -24.01
CA ASP A 104 28.06 -20.60 -24.97
C ASP A 104 27.89 -21.98 -24.29
N ASP A 105 28.42 -22.15 -23.10
CA ASP A 105 28.49 -23.44 -22.41
C ASP A 105 27.73 -23.52 -21.10
N HIS A 106 27.22 -22.40 -20.55
CA HIS A 106 26.42 -22.35 -19.29
C HIS A 106 25.13 -21.55 -19.45
N ALA A 107 24.11 -21.91 -18.68
CA ALA A 107 22.90 -21.11 -18.54
C ALA A 107 22.27 -21.21 -17.16
N ILE A 108 21.88 -20.06 -16.62
CA ILE A 108 21.06 -19.96 -15.39
C ILE A 108 19.70 -19.38 -15.80
N ILE A 109 18.64 -20.18 -15.63
CA ILE A 109 17.27 -19.85 -15.98
C ILE A 109 16.58 -19.43 -14.68
N ILE A 110 16.11 -18.19 -14.57
CA ILE A 110 15.50 -17.66 -13.37
C ILE A 110 14.05 -17.26 -13.65
N GLU A 111 13.14 -17.88 -12.93
CA GLU A 111 11.73 -17.48 -12.83
C GLU A 111 11.53 -16.67 -11.56
N ASN A 112 10.99 -15.46 -11.68
CA ASN A 112 10.81 -14.52 -10.57
C ASN A 112 9.37 -14.53 -10.08
N LYS A 113 9.16 -14.71 -8.78
CA LYS A 113 7.84 -14.75 -8.14
C LYS A 113 7.78 -13.89 -6.88
N VAL A 114 6.83 -12.96 -6.85
CA VAL A 114 6.58 -12.13 -5.67
C VAL A 114 5.32 -12.58 -4.94
N TYR A 115 4.15 -12.47 -5.54
CA TYR A 115 2.88 -12.86 -4.92
C TYR A 115 2.13 -13.95 -5.70
N HIS A 116 2.51 -14.20 -6.94
CA HIS A 116 1.83 -15.19 -7.77
C HIS A 116 2.26 -16.62 -7.44
N THR A 117 1.35 -17.55 -7.65
CA THR A 117 1.65 -18.99 -7.57
C THR A 117 2.51 -19.41 -8.77
N LEU A 118 3.37 -20.41 -8.56
CA LEU A 118 4.20 -20.98 -9.61
C LEU A 118 3.34 -21.89 -10.53
N ASN A 119 2.79 -21.30 -11.59
CA ASN A 119 1.99 -22.02 -12.60
C ASN A 119 2.73 -22.13 -13.95
N ASN A 120 3.99 -21.74 -13.99
CA ASN A 120 4.80 -21.69 -15.21
C ASN A 120 5.27 -23.09 -15.62
N ASN A 121 5.40 -23.31 -16.93
CA ASN A 121 5.91 -24.55 -17.48
C ASN A 121 7.45 -24.57 -17.43
N LEU A 122 8.01 -24.95 -16.29
CA LEU A 122 9.46 -25.00 -16.07
C LEU A 122 10.17 -25.99 -17.02
N GLU A 123 9.48 -27.04 -17.46
CA GLU A 123 10.01 -27.99 -18.44
C GLU A 123 10.18 -27.32 -19.83
N ASP A 124 9.23 -26.45 -20.23
CA ASP A 124 9.38 -25.65 -21.46
C ASP A 124 10.55 -24.67 -21.36
N TYR A 125 10.74 -24.04 -20.21
CA TYR A 125 11.90 -23.16 -19.96
C TYR A 125 13.20 -23.91 -20.11
N TRP A 126 13.31 -25.06 -19.45
CA TRP A 126 14.49 -25.92 -19.51
C TRP A 126 14.84 -26.37 -20.93
N ASN A 127 13.83 -26.81 -21.67
CA ASN A 127 14.00 -27.34 -23.03
C ASN A 127 14.18 -26.26 -24.11
N SER A 128 13.85 -25.01 -23.80
CA SER A 128 14.01 -23.89 -24.73
C SER A 128 15.43 -23.38 -24.79
N ILE A 129 16.19 -23.48 -23.69
CA ILE A 129 17.57 -23.01 -23.59
C ILE A 129 18.54 -24.15 -23.92
N LYS A 130 19.49 -23.88 -24.81
CA LYS A 130 20.52 -24.81 -25.24
C LYS A 130 21.89 -24.28 -24.87
N VAL A 131 22.80 -25.16 -24.47
CA VAL A 131 24.22 -24.90 -24.24
C VAL A 131 25.06 -25.84 -25.12
N THR A 132 26.25 -25.43 -25.42
CA THR A 132 27.17 -26.21 -26.29
C THR A 132 27.44 -27.60 -25.68
N GLY A 133 27.39 -28.62 -26.52
CA GLY A 133 27.64 -30.00 -26.11
C GLY A 133 26.52 -30.70 -25.39
N ASN A 134 25.31 -30.10 -25.31
CA ASN A 134 24.10 -30.65 -24.63
C ASN A 134 24.35 -31.13 -23.19
N LYS A 135 25.27 -30.48 -22.48
CA LYS A 135 25.60 -30.82 -21.10
C LYS A 135 24.51 -30.28 -20.15
N GLU A 136 23.58 -31.12 -19.79
CA GLU A 136 22.51 -30.79 -18.84
C GLU A 136 23.05 -30.22 -17.51
N ASP A 137 24.25 -30.67 -17.09
CA ASP A 137 24.92 -30.21 -15.89
C ASP A 137 25.34 -28.74 -15.91
N ASN A 138 25.41 -28.16 -17.09
CA ASN A 138 25.81 -26.75 -17.29
C ASN A 138 24.59 -25.81 -17.32
N LYS A 139 23.37 -26.36 -17.18
CA LYS A 139 22.17 -25.56 -16.99
C LYS A 139 21.69 -25.63 -15.55
N ILE A 140 21.16 -24.53 -15.04
CA ILE A 140 20.62 -24.41 -13.69
C ILE A 140 19.31 -23.67 -13.78
N GLY A 141 18.27 -24.23 -13.15
CA GLY A 141 16.96 -23.59 -13.01
C GLY A 141 16.77 -23.04 -11.60
N ILE A 142 16.29 -21.82 -11.49
CA ILE A 142 16.00 -21.14 -10.23
C ILE A 142 14.59 -20.60 -10.26
N VAL A 143 13.83 -20.85 -9.21
CA VAL A 143 12.62 -20.08 -8.87
C VAL A 143 13.02 -19.12 -7.77
N LEU A 144 13.17 -17.85 -8.14
CA LEU A 144 13.47 -16.76 -7.20
C LEU A 144 12.16 -16.21 -6.65
N SER A 145 11.88 -16.41 -5.39
CA SER A 145 10.57 -16.12 -4.81
C SER A 145 10.64 -15.32 -3.50
N LEU A 146 9.51 -14.70 -3.14
CA LEU A 146 9.43 -13.94 -1.91
C LEU A 146 9.45 -14.82 -0.67
N ASN A 147 8.73 -15.94 -0.74
CA ASN A 147 8.67 -16.94 0.34
C ASN A 147 9.14 -18.30 -0.20
N LYS A 148 9.60 -19.17 0.68
CA LYS A 148 10.03 -20.52 0.30
C LYS A 148 8.88 -21.27 -0.38
N LEU A 149 9.18 -21.83 -1.55
CA LEU A 149 8.26 -22.64 -2.35
C LEU A 149 8.76 -24.08 -2.46
N ASN A 150 7.85 -25.02 -2.54
CA ASN A 150 8.19 -26.39 -2.89
C ASN A 150 8.24 -26.52 -4.42
N VAL A 151 9.43 -26.55 -5.00
CA VAL A 151 9.65 -26.74 -6.43
C VAL A 151 9.95 -28.22 -6.69
N THR A 152 9.06 -28.89 -7.43
CA THR A 152 9.17 -30.34 -7.70
C THR A 152 9.96 -30.66 -8.98
N HIS A 153 10.27 -29.66 -9.81
CA HIS A 153 11.03 -29.86 -11.04
C HIS A 153 12.49 -30.19 -10.73
N LYS A 154 13.00 -31.30 -11.27
CA LYS A 154 14.33 -31.89 -10.93
C LYS A 154 15.54 -30.97 -11.18
N HIS A 155 15.41 -29.99 -12.07
CA HIS A 155 16.49 -29.08 -12.46
C HIS A 155 16.34 -27.67 -11.87
N PHE A 156 15.27 -27.40 -11.12
CA PHE A 156 15.01 -26.11 -10.51
C PHE A 156 15.11 -26.19 -8.99
N ILE A 157 15.73 -25.19 -8.40
CA ILE A 157 15.73 -24.95 -6.96
C ILE A 157 14.97 -23.68 -6.64
N ASN A 158 14.44 -23.61 -5.43
CA ASN A 158 13.86 -22.38 -4.91
C ASN A 158 14.91 -21.64 -4.05
N ILE A 159 15.16 -20.39 -4.41
CA ILE A 159 15.94 -19.40 -3.64
C ILE A 159 14.98 -18.24 -3.33
N THR A 160 15.01 -17.72 -2.11
CA THR A 160 14.21 -16.52 -1.82
C THR A 160 14.99 -15.25 -2.15
N HIS A 161 14.27 -14.16 -2.47
CA HIS A 161 14.88 -12.84 -2.68
C HIS A 161 15.77 -12.44 -1.50
N LEU A 162 15.31 -12.74 -0.27
CA LEU A 162 16.08 -12.42 0.94
C LEU A 162 17.34 -13.27 1.08
N GLU A 163 17.31 -14.56 0.72
CA GLU A 163 18.51 -15.41 0.73
C GLU A 163 19.56 -14.86 -0.22
N LEU A 164 19.18 -14.53 -1.47
CA LEU A 164 20.11 -13.97 -2.45
C LEU A 164 20.65 -12.60 -2.03
N LEU A 165 19.76 -11.66 -1.72
CA LEU A 165 20.18 -10.30 -1.39
C LEU A 165 20.97 -10.24 -0.07
N LYS A 166 20.66 -11.09 0.89
CA LYS A 166 21.47 -11.21 2.12
C LYS A 166 22.89 -11.68 1.82
N ARG A 167 23.05 -12.69 0.96
CA ARG A 167 24.36 -13.17 0.53
C ARG A 167 25.13 -12.06 -0.22
N VAL A 168 24.48 -11.36 -1.14
CA VAL A 168 25.06 -10.20 -1.85
C VAL A 168 25.55 -9.14 -0.87
N ILE A 169 24.74 -8.76 0.13
CA ILE A 169 25.13 -7.77 1.15
C ILE A 169 26.31 -8.27 2.01
N GLN A 170 26.36 -9.57 2.33
CA GLN A 170 27.46 -10.16 3.08
C GLN A 170 28.78 -10.11 2.29
N ASN A 171 28.72 -10.34 0.98
CA ASN A 171 29.90 -10.35 0.10
C ASN A 171 30.30 -8.95 -0.39
N LEU A 172 29.43 -7.93 -0.23
CA LEU A 172 29.64 -6.58 -0.76
C LEU A 172 30.96 -5.94 -0.30
N GLY A 173 31.47 -6.30 0.89
CA GLY A 173 32.65 -5.71 1.48
C GLY A 173 33.85 -5.71 0.54
N SER A 174 34.10 -6.81 -0.20
CA SER A 174 35.22 -6.97 -1.13
C SER A 174 35.11 -6.09 -2.38
N TYR A 175 33.91 -5.62 -2.71
CA TYR A 175 33.61 -4.83 -3.92
C TYR A 175 33.46 -3.33 -3.65
N LEU A 176 33.46 -2.89 -2.38
CA LEU A 176 33.16 -1.50 -2.02
C LEU A 176 34.12 -0.47 -2.62
N MET A 177 35.37 -0.85 -2.90
CA MET A 177 36.34 0.08 -3.45
C MET A 177 36.03 0.51 -4.90
N ASN A 178 35.36 -0.36 -5.67
CA ASN A 178 34.99 -0.11 -7.07
C ASN A 178 33.53 0.23 -7.22
N ALA A 179 32.70 -0.19 -6.26
CA ALA A 179 31.26 0.06 -6.25
C ALA A 179 30.94 1.55 -6.13
N LYS A 180 30.04 2.04 -6.97
CA LYS A 180 29.59 3.44 -6.89
C LYS A 180 28.50 3.62 -5.85
N ASP A 181 28.68 4.57 -4.94
CA ASP A 181 27.80 4.84 -3.80
C ASP A 181 26.31 4.89 -4.16
N LYS A 182 25.97 5.54 -5.27
CA LYS A 182 24.58 5.64 -5.77
C LYS A 182 23.92 4.26 -5.88
N TYR A 183 24.64 3.29 -6.42
CA TYR A 183 24.10 1.95 -6.65
C TYR A 183 24.17 1.07 -5.40
N VAL A 184 25.13 1.32 -4.51
CA VAL A 184 25.15 0.71 -3.17
C VAL A 184 23.91 1.16 -2.37
N VAL A 185 23.56 2.45 -2.43
CA VAL A 185 22.33 2.97 -1.80
C VAL A 185 21.11 2.31 -2.41
N PHE A 186 21.03 2.20 -3.74
CA PHE A 186 19.91 1.56 -4.42
C PHE A 186 19.81 0.06 -4.10
N LEU A 187 20.93 -0.66 -4.01
CA LEU A 187 20.97 -2.07 -3.58
C LEU A 187 20.44 -2.24 -2.15
N LYS A 188 20.85 -1.39 -1.23
CA LYS A 188 20.34 -1.40 0.16
C LYS A 188 18.83 -1.14 0.21
N ASP A 189 18.34 -0.22 -0.60
CA ASP A 189 16.92 0.08 -0.70
C ASP A 189 16.13 -1.09 -1.31
N PHE A 190 16.66 -1.74 -2.33
CA PHE A 190 16.09 -2.94 -2.94
C PHE A 190 16.03 -4.13 -1.96
N TYR A 191 17.09 -4.31 -1.17
CA TYR A 191 17.10 -5.28 -0.07
C TYR A 191 16.03 -4.95 0.97
N GLN A 192 15.93 -3.68 1.37
CA GLN A 192 14.87 -3.24 2.30
C GLN A 192 13.46 -3.45 1.72
N ASN A 193 13.28 -3.24 0.39
CA ASN A 193 12.01 -3.55 -0.28
C ASN A 193 11.66 -5.03 -0.17
N SER A 194 12.61 -5.91 -0.38
CA SER A 194 12.43 -7.35 -0.24
C SER A 194 12.09 -7.78 1.20
N ILE A 195 12.71 -7.14 2.21
CA ILE A 195 12.32 -7.32 3.62
C ILE A 195 10.86 -6.88 3.84
N ASN A 196 10.50 -5.71 3.30
CA ASN A 196 9.14 -5.18 3.46
C ASN A 196 8.06 -6.06 2.82
N LEU A 197 8.36 -6.74 1.72
CA LEU A 197 7.45 -7.64 1.02
C LEU A 197 7.36 -9.00 1.69
N SER A 198 8.45 -9.48 2.28
CA SER A 198 8.47 -10.76 2.98
C SER A 198 7.52 -10.74 4.16
N LYS A 199 6.94 -11.90 4.50
CA LYS A 199 6.10 -12.02 5.69
C LYS A 199 6.94 -11.61 6.89
N SER A 200 6.45 -10.66 7.68
CA SER A 200 7.07 -10.37 8.98
C SER A 200 6.93 -11.63 9.85
N GLU A 201 8.03 -12.26 10.17
CA GLU A 201 8.03 -13.25 11.23
C GLU A 201 7.75 -12.51 12.54
N MET A 202 6.71 -12.93 13.24
CA MET A 202 6.46 -12.49 14.61
C MET A 202 7.49 -13.14 15.53
N ASP A 203 8.11 -12.35 16.39
CA ASP A 203 9.00 -12.88 17.43
C ASP A 203 8.21 -13.86 18.33
N SER A 204 8.87 -14.93 18.75
CA SER A 204 8.29 -15.91 19.68
C SER A 204 7.82 -15.28 21.00
N LYS A 205 8.46 -14.20 21.44
CA LYS A 205 8.05 -13.40 22.61
C LYS A 205 6.78 -12.61 22.36
N GLU A 206 6.62 -12.05 21.16
CA GLU A 206 5.41 -11.32 20.74
C GLU A 206 4.23 -12.30 20.62
N LEU A 207 4.45 -13.46 20.02
CA LEU A 207 3.44 -14.52 19.96
C LEU A 207 3.05 -15.03 21.35
N LYS A 208 4.04 -15.27 22.23
CA LYS A 208 3.76 -15.66 23.61
C LYS A 208 2.93 -14.60 24.33
N PHE A 209 3.34 -13.33 24.25
CA PHE A 209 2.59 -12.22 24.86
C PHE A 209 1.14 -12.20 24.36
N TYR A 210 0.94 -12.36 23.04
CA TYR A 210 -0.41 -12.39 22.47
C TYR A 210 -1.25 -13.51 23.05
N PHE A 211 -0.74 -14.74 23.07
CA PHE A 211 -1.51 -15.89 23.57
C PHE A 211 -1.75 -15.83 25.08
N ASP A 212 -0.79 -15.38 25.87
CA ASP A 212 -0.95 -15.21 27.33
C ASP A 212 -2.03 -14.14 27.66
N ASN A 213 -2.25 -13.15 26.77
CA ASN A 213 -3.17 -12.02 26.99
C ASN A 213 -4.33 -12.00 25.98
N GLN A 214 -4.53 -13.03 25.19
CA GLN A 214 -5.51 -13.06 24.09
C GLN A 214 -6.93 -12.64 24.48
N PRO A 215 -7.53 -13.09 25.59
CA PRO A 215 -8.87 -12.65 25.97
C PRO A 215 -8.96 -11.13 26.15
N LYS A 216 -8.00 -10.52 26.85
CA LYS A 216 -7.96 -9.08 27.11
C LYS A 216 -7.72 -8.27 25.82
N ILE A 217 -6.85 -8.74 24.93
CA ILE A 217 -6.60 -8.11 23.64
C ILE A 217 -7.87 -8.11 22.78
N ILE A 218 -8.64 -9.18 22.83
CA ILE A 218 -9.94 -9.26 22.12
C ILE A 218 -10.93 -8.27 22.73
N GLU A 219 -11.06 -8.19 24.06
CA GLU A 219 -11.91 -7.22 24.74
C GLU A 219 -11.57 -5.76 24.35
N VAL A 220 -10.28 -5.39 24.35
CA VAL A 220 -9.82 -4.05 23.92
C VAL A 220 -10.22 -3.77 22.47
N LYS A 221 -10.02 -4.73 21.58
CA LYS A 221 -10.40 -4.62 20.17
C LYS A 221 -11.91 -4.44 20.00
N ASP A 222 -12.70 -5.23 20.70
CA ASP A 222 -14.15 -5.20 20.61
C ASP A 222 -14.71 -3.89 21.20
N PHE A 223 -14.10 -3.38 22.27
CA PHE A 223 -14.42 -2.05 22.80
C PHE A 223 -14.13 -0.94 21.80
N HIS A 224 -12.97 -0.96 21.14
CA HIS A 224 -12.66 -0.01 20.08
C HIS A 224 -13.71 -0.04 18.96
N PHE A 225 -14.17 -1.22 18.56
CA PHE A 225 -15.23 -1.34 17.56
C PHE A 225 -16.57 -0.83 18.05
N ALA A 226 -16.93 -1.08 19.30
CA ALA A 226 -18.15 -0.53 19.89
C ALA A 226 -18.15 1.01 19.91
N VAL A 227 -17.05 1.63 20.32
CA VAL A 227 -16.89 3.10 20.28
C VAL A 227 -16.98 3.62 18.85
N ARG A 228 -16.33 2.96 17.90
CA ARG A 228 -16.39 3.32 16.48
C ARG A 228 -17.82 3.27 15.95
N ASP A 229 -18.54 2.19 16.23
CA ASP A 229 -19.89 1.98 15.73
C ASP A 229 -20.86 2.98 16.39
N HIS A 230 -20.66 3.31 17.66
CA HIS A 230 -21.38 4.38 18.33
C HIS A 230 -21.20 5.74 17.63
N ILE A 231 -19.97 6.11 17.31
CA ILE A 231 -19.66 7.34 16.56
C ILE A 231 -20.30 7.32 15.17
N TYR A 232 -20.27 6.18 14.47
CA TYR A 232 -20.89 6.05 13.16
C TYR A 232 -22.41 6.27 13.24
N ASN A 233 -23.06 5.68 14.22
CA ASN A 233 -24.49 5.85 14.45
C ASN A 233 -24.83 7.31 14.77
N GLN A 234 -24.05 7.97 15.64
CA GLN A 234 -24.25 9.38 15.95
C GLN A 234 -24.15 10.28 14.71
N VAL A 235 -23.16 10.05 13.83
CA VAL A 235 -23.07 10.81 12.57
C VAL A 235 -24.26 10.53 11.66
N GLU A 236 -24.71 9.28 11.59
CA GLU A 236 -25.85 8.89 10.75
C GLU A 236 -27.18 9.45 11.28
N ASP A 237 -27.33 9.59 12.60
CA ASP A 237 -28.53 10.14 13.25
C ASP A 237 -28.74 11.64 12.96
N VAL A 238 -27.75 12.34 12.46
CA VAL A 238 -27.86 13.74 12.01
C VAL A 238 -29.03 13.91 11.04
N VAL A 239 -29.30 12.94 10.17
CA VAL A 239 -30.41 12.98 9.21
C VAL A 239 -31.78 13.07 9.89
N ASN A 240 -31.91 12.55 11.11
CA ASN A 240 -33.16 12.56 11.88
C ASN A 240 -33.31 13.81 12.74
N LEU A 241 -32.23 14.57 12.96
CA LEU A 241 -32.21 15.74 13.85
C LEU A 241 -32.20 17.06 13.10
N ILE A 242 -31.68 17.07 11.87
CA ILE A 242 -31.63 18.28 11.04
C ILE A 242 -33.02 18.61 10.47
N ASP A 243 -33.39 19.89 10.50
CA ASP A 243 -34.64 20.37 9.90
C ASP A 243 -34.51 20.56 8.38
N GLU A 244 -34.15 19.48 7.71
CA GLU A 244 -34.03 19.39 6.25
C GLU A 244 -34.38 17.98 5.77
N ASP A 245 -35.06 17.89 4.63
CA ASP A 245 -35.28 16.61 3.96
C ASP A 245 -34.03 16.16 3.22
N LEU A 246 -33.25 15.28 3.84
CA LEU A 246 -31.98 14.80 3.33
C LEU A 246 -31.92 13.27 3.19
N LEU A 247 -31.20 12.79 2.21
CA LEU A 247 -30.96 11.38 1.97
C LEU A 247 -29.55 10.99 2.45
N LEU A 248 -29.49 10.14 3.46
CA LEU A 248 -28.20 9.60 3.93
C LEU A 248 -27.63 8.60 2.92
N VAL A 249 -26.39 8.81 2.49
CA VAL A 249 -25.64 7.87 1.67
C VAL A 249 -24.27 7.57 2.31
N LYS A 250 -23.99 6.28 2.46
CA LYS A 250 -22.71 5.78 2.95
C LYS A 250 -21.71 5.68 1.81
N SER A 251 -20.43 6.02 2.05
CA SER A 251 -19.38 5.83 1.06
C SER A 251 -19.32 4.37 0.59
N LYS A 252 -19.31 4.15 -0.73
CA LYS A 252 -19.15 2.81 -1.30
C LYS A 252 -17.67 2.44 -1.39
N GLY A 253 -17.34 1.22 -1.01
CA GLY A 253 -16.12 0.53 -1.44
C GLY A 253 -14.95 0.46 -0.48
N GLU A 254 -14.88 1.24 0.60
CA GLU A 254 -13.87 1.04 1.64
C GLU A 254 -14.48 1.15 3.03
N PRO A 255 -14.45 0.08 3.85
CA PRO A 255 -15.02 0.09 5.20
C PRO A 255 -14.37 1.12 6.13
N ASN A 256 -13.20 1.66 5.73
CA ASN A 256 -12.43 2.62 6.53
C ASN A 256 -12.63 4.10 6.14
N LYS A 257 -13.37 4.41 5.08
CA LYS A 257 -13.68 5.82 4.75
C LYS A 257 -14.76 6.34 5.68
N ARG A 258 -14.35 7.20 6.60
CA ARG A 258 -15.22 7.86 7.57
C ARG A 258 -15.82 9.12 6.96
N LEU A 259 -16.64 8.89 5.94
CA LEU A 259 -17.41 9.89 5.22
C LEU A 259 -18.89 9.50 5.24
N ARG A 260 -19.78 10.49 5.49
CA ARG A 260 -21.22 10.35 5.28
C ARG A 260 -21.67 11.51 4.41
N PHE A 261 -22.56 11.21 3.49
CA PHE A 261 -23.15 12.18 2.58
C PHE A 261 -24.63 12.31 2.88
N PHE A 262 -25.08 13.54 3.05
CA PHE A 262 -26.48 13.90 3.28
C PHE A 262 -26.92 14.71 2.06
N LEU A 263 -27.59 14.04 1.13
CA LEU A 263 -27.92 14.56 -0.19
C LEU A 263 -29.28 15.26 -0.21
N SER A 264 -29.37 16.35 -0.97
CA SER A 264 -30.67 16.92 -1.33
C SER A 264 -31.49 15.90 -2.14
N PRO A 265 -32.73 15.60 -1.78
CA PRO A 265 -33.60 14.73 -2.57
C PRO A 265 -33.99 15.37 -3.91
N LYS A 266 -33.98 16.71 -4.00
CA LYS A 266 -34.26 17.47 -5.22
C LYS A 266 -33.08 17.50 -6.18
N ASN A 267 -31.84 17.52 -5.64
CA ASN A 267 -30.62 17.45 -6.45
C ASN A 267 -29.53 16.67 -5.73
N LYS A 268 -29.30 15.43 -6.15
CA LYS A 268 -28.31 14.50 -5.54
C LYS A 268 -26.85 14.94 -5.71
N ASN A 269 -26.59 16.02 -6.46
CA ASN A 269 -25.25 16.59 -6.63
C ASN A 269 -24.96 17.75 -5.67
N LEU A 270 -25.92 18.16 -4.84
CA LEU A 270 -25.75 19.06 -3.71
C LEU A 270 -25.91 18.26 -2.40
N MET A 271 -24.96 18.39 -1.48
CA MET A 271 -24.95 17.62 -0.24
C MET A 271 -24.16 18.28 0.87
N PHE A 272 -24.44 17.84 2.10
CA PHE A 272 -23.48 17.92 3.19
C PHE A 272 -22.58 16.68 3.17
N THR A 273 -21.30 16.89 3.38
CA THR A 273 -20.33 15.83 3.60
C THR A 273 -19.74 15.97 5.01
N VAL A 274 -19.93 14.95 5.82
CA VAL A 274 -19.33 14.86 7.16
C VAL A 274 -18.11 13.96 7.06
N PHE A 275 -16.93 14.54 7.26
CA PHE A 275 -15.66 13.83 7.27
C PHE A 275 -15.13 13.71 8.71
N PHE A 276 -15.07 12.49 9.22
CA PHE A 276 -14.76 12.19 10.62
C PHE A 276 -13.66 11.12 10.79
N GLU A 277 -12.77 10.98 9.80
CA GLU A 277 -11.65 10.03 9.86
C GLU A 277 -10.73 10.28 11.07
N LYS A 278 -10.51 11.54 11.42
CA LYS A 278 -9.64 11.93 12.53
C LYS A 278 -10.31 11.91 13.91
N LEU A 279 -11.61 11.66 13.96
CA LEU A 279 -12.36 11.69 15.22
C LEU A 279 -11.93 10.59 16.20
N LEU A 280 -11.56 9.41 15.67
CA LEU A 280 -11.02 8.29 16.47
C LEU A 280 -9.48 8.33 16.60
N THR A 281 -8.88 9.48 16.42
CA THR A 281 -7.46 9.74 16.66
C THR A 281 -7.30 10.73 17.80
N PRO A 282 -6.09 10.91 18.38
CA PRO A 282 -5.86 11.94 19.40
C PRO A 282 -6.23 13.36 18.96
N GLU A 283 -6.28 13.64 17.65
CA GLU A 283 -6.66 14.94 17.08
C GLU A 283 -8.16 15.22 17.24
N ARG A 284 -9.01 14.21 17.37
CA ARG A 284 -10.48 14.31 17.43
C ARG A 284 -11.07 15.28 16.41
N GLY A 285 -10.56 15.22 15.17
CA GLY A 285 -10.88 16.16 14.10
C GLY A 285 -12.18 15.80 13.37
N LEU A 286 -13.04 16.81 13.18
CA LEU A 286 -14.29 16.74 12.39
C LEU A 286 -14.26 17.82 11.30
N VAL A 287 -14.78 17.52 10.10
CA VAL A 287 -14.94 18.51 9.02
C VAL A 287 -16.36 18.42 8.49
N LEU A 288 -17.04 19.56 8.45
CA LEU A 288 -18.35 19.72 7.85
C LEU A 288 -18.19 20.49 6.54
N ILE A 289 -18.83 19.99 5.48
CA ILE A 289 -18.62 20.46 4.12
C ILE A 289 -19.95 20.59 3.40
N VAL A 290 -20.19 21.73 2.75
CA VAL A 290 -21.20 21.85 1.68
C VAL A 290 -20.50 21.54 0.37
N GLU A 291 -20.93 20.50 -0.34
CA GLU A 291 -20.25 19.93 -1.49
C GLU A 291 -21.18 19.92 -2.72
N LEU A 292 -20.62 20.30 -3.88
CA LEU A 292 -21.27 20.21 -5.19
C LEU A 292 -20.52 19.17 -6.05
N LYS A 293 -21.29 18.49 -6.93
CA LYS A 293 -20.75 17.42 -7.81
C LYS A 293 -21.23 17.58 -9.26
N ASN A 294 -20.45 16.98 -10.15
CA ASN A 294 -20.79 16.69 -11.55
C ASN A 294 -21.29 17.93 -12.32
N GLU A 295 -22.52 17.89 -12.85
CA GLU A 295 -23.10 18.97 -13.64
C GLU A 295 -23.15 20.33 -12.93
N LEU A 296 -23.28 20.34 -11.60
CA LEU A 296 -23.27 21.58 -10.81
C LEU A 296 -21.91 22.31 -10.85
N LEU A 297 -20.86 21.63 -11.29
CA LEU A 297 -19.50 22.20 -11.41
C LEU A 297 -19.19 22.78 -12.78
N ARG A 298 -20.09 22.64 -13.78
CA ARG A 298 -19.84 23.09 -15.14
C ARG A 298 -19.73 24.62 -15.27
N ASN A 299 -20.55 25.36 -14.51
CA ASN A 299 -20.53 26.82 -14.49
C ASN A 299 -20.51 27.33 -13.04
N LYS A 300 -19.34 27.30 -12.42
CA LYS A 300 -19.17 27.72 -11.02
C LYS A 300 -19.41 29.22 -10.81
N GLU A 301 -19.16 30.03 -11.82
CA GLU A 301 -19.32 31.50 -11.75
C GLU A 301 -20.77 31.90 -11.46
N GLN A 302 -21.77 31.13 -11.86
CA GLN A 302 -23.19 31.38 -11.56
C GLN A 302 -23.47 31.54 -10.08
N TYR A 303 -22.75 30.79 -9.20
CA TYR A 303 -22.95 30.87 -7.76
C TYR A 303 -22.49 32.19 -7.14
N LYS A 304 -21.72 33.02 -7.83
CA LYS A 304 -21.36 34.36 -7.39
C LYS A 304 -22.54 35.35 -7.42
N THR A 305 -23.62 34.99 -8.09
CA THR A 305 -24.86 35.83 -8.13
C THR A 305 -25.74 35.63 -6.88
N ILE A 306 -25.43 34.63 -6.07
CA ILE A 306 -26.17 34.38 -4.82
C ILE A 306 -25.71 35.38 -3.76
N ALA A 307 -26.66 36.10 -3.16
CA ALA A 307 -26.38 37.06 -2.10
C ALA A 307 -26.14 36.31 -0.76
N PHE A 308 -24.89 36.06 -0.45
CA PHE A 308 -24.46 35.54 0.85
C PHE A 308 -24.25 36.69 1.84
N THR A 309 -24.48 36.42 3.15
CA THR A 309 -24.14 37.35 4.23
C THR A 309 -22.64 37.32 4.50
N ALA A 310 -22.12 38.31 5.23
CA ALA A 310 -20.71 38.33 5.62
C ALA A 310 -20.32 37.11 6.47
N GLU A 311 -21.23 36.59 7.28
CA GLU A 311 -21.01 35.40 8.10
C GLU A 311 -20.97 34.13 7.26
N GLU A 312 -21.86 33.98 6.28
CA GLU A 312 -21.85 32.87 5.33
C GLU A 312 -20.58 32.84 4.48
N GLU A 313 -20.11 34.02 4.02
CA GLU A 313 -18.90 34.14 3.22
C GLU A 313 -17.63 33.64 3.94
N LEU A 314 -17.57 33.69 5.27
CA LEU A 314 -16.45 33.17 6.05
C LEU A 314 -16.24 31.67 5.83
N THR A 315 -17.28 30.91 5.56
CA THR A 315 -17.23 29.45 5.36
C THR A 315 -16.99 29.07 3.91
N ILE A 316 -17.36 29.94 2.94
CA ILE A 316 -17.22 29.71 1.50
C ILE A 316 -15.73 29.69 1.13
N LYS A 317 -15.34 28.71 0.33
CA LYS A 317 -13.94 28.57 -0.09
C LYS A 317 -13.69 29.25 -1.43
N PRO A 318 -12.86 30.32 -1.49
CA PRO A 318 -12.52 30.97 -2.75
C PRO A 318 -11.94 30.03 -3.81
N VAL A 319 -11.20 28.98 -3.36
CA VAL A 319 -10.65 27.94 -4.23
C VAL A 319 -11.73 27.17 -4.99
N PHE A 320 -12.97 27.13 -4.52
CA PHE A 320 -14.09 26.50 -5.23
C PHE A 320 -14.19 27.01 -6.68
N PHE A 321 -14.07 28.31 -6.90
CA PHE A 321 -14.22 28.94 -8.21
C PHE A 321 -13.05 28.67 -9.16
N THR A 322 -11.88 28.32 -8.65
CA THR A 322 -10.65 28.05 -9.43
C THR A 322 -10.30 26.57 -9.54
N ASP A 323 -10.89 25.73 -8.71
CA ASP A 323 -10.66 24.28 -8.72
C ASP A 323 -11.19 23.67 -10.02
N LYS A 324 -10.36 22.86 -10.69
CA LYS A 324 -10.67 22.21 -11.97
C LYS A 324 -11.17 20.77 -11.82
N ASN A 325 -11.42 20.29 -10.59
CA ASN A 325 -11.96 18.94 -10.38
C ASN A 325 -13.37 18.85 -10.99
N PRO A 326 -13.62 17.95 -11.96
CA PRO A 326 -14.91 17.84 -12.62
C PRO A 326 -15.95 17.03 -11.84
N ASN A 327 -15.53 16.28 -10.82
CA ASN A 327 -16.38 15.29 -10.16
C ASN A 327 -16.98 15.81 -8.86
N TRP A 328 -16.22 16.59 -8.08
CA TRP A 328 -16.64 17.15 -6.79
C TRP A 328 -15.83 18.38 -6.42
N CYS A 329 -16.43 19.27 -5.67
CA CYS A 329 -15.76 20.44 -5.12
C CYS A 329 -16.43 20.93 -3.85
N HIS A 330 -15.64 21.34 -2.88
CA HIS A 330 -16.10 21.87 -1.60
C HIS A 330 -16.44 23.34 -1.74
N PHE A 331 -17.71 23.69 -1.58
CA PHE A 331 -18.18 25.08 -1.63
C PHE A 331 -17.94 25.80 -0.31
N ALA A 332 -18.38 25.22 0.81
CA ALA A 332 -18.14 25.74 2.15
C ALA A 332 -17.58 24.66 3.07
N VAL A 333 -16.65 25.03 3.96
CA VAL A 333 -15.95 24.06 4.82
C VAL A 333 -15.64 24.67 6.17
N VAL A 334 -16.01 23.98 7.25
CA VAL A 334 -15.57 24.29 8.62
C VAL A 334 -14.91 23.07 9.23
N ARG A 335 -13.91 23.30 10.09
CA ARG A 335 -13.12 22.28 10.76
C ARG A 335 -13.17 22.47 12.25
N TYR A 336 -13.31 21.37 12.99
CA TYR A 336 -13.40 21.36 14.44
C TYR A 336 -12.40 20.36 15.01
N GLN A 337 -11.98 20.65 16.22
CA GLN A 337 -11.25 19.73 17.10
C GLN A 337 -12.09 19.56 18.36
N LEU A 338 -12.66 18.38 18.54
CA LEU A 338 -13.67 18.10 19.56
C LEU A 338 -13.05 17.66 20.87
N ASN A 339 -13.70 18.05 21.98
CA ASN A 339 -13.46 17.47 23.28
C ASN A 339 -14.36 16.24 23.51
N GLU A 340 -14.23 15.57 24.66
CA GLU A 340 -14.93 14.31 24.95
C GLU A 340 -16.46 14.51 25.10
N ASN A 341 -16.90 15.62 25.65
CA ASN A 341 -18.31 15.94 25.81
C ASN A 341 -19.00 16.17 24.44
N GLU A 342 -18.29 16.86 23.55
CA GLU A 342 -18.77 17.10 22.17
C GLU A 342 -18.85 15.80 21.37
N VAL A 343 -17.90 14.88 21.54
CA VAL A 343 -17.95 13.56 20.92
C VAL A 343 -19.10 12.71 21.50
N SER A 344 -19.38 12.86 22.79
CA SER A 344 -20.49 12.12 23.43
C SER A 344 -21.87 12.53 22.92
N ASN A 345 -22.03 13.77 22.41
CA ASN A 345 -23.24 14.33 21.82
C ASN A 345 -23.05 14.73 20.35
N LEU A 346 -22.34 13.91 19.61
CA LEU A 346 -21.84 14.25 18.28
C LEU A 346 -22.93 14.62 17.27
N SER A 347 -24.06 13.91 17.29
CA SER A 347 -25.19 14.20 16.38
C SER A 347 -25.75 15.61 16.60
N HIS A 348 -25.99 16.00 17.85
CA HIS A 348 -26.46 17.34 18.20
C HIS A 348 -25.41 18.41 17.92
N PHE A 349 -24.13 18.12 18.24
CA PHE A 349 -23.01 19.01 17.92
C PHE A 349 -22.96 19.31 16.42
N ILE A 350 -23.09 18.28 15.57
CA ILE A 350 -23.04 18.48 14.11
C ILE A 350 -24.21 19.38 13.65
N VAL A 351 -25.43 19.12 14.12
CA VAL A 351 -26.62 19.92 13.73
C VAL A 351 -26.46 21.37 14.19
N GLU A 352 -26.08 21.59 15.46
CA GLU A 352 -25.83 22.91 16.03
C GLU A 352 -24.77 23.68 15.20
N LYS A 353 -23.65 23.03 14.87
CA LYS A 353 -22.57 23.67 14.08
C LYS A 353 -22.94 23.90 12.62
N LEU A 354 -23.80 23.08 12.01
CA LEU A 354 -24.35 23.36 10.68
C LEU A 354 -25.18 24.65 10.67
N GLU A 355 -25.88 24.95 11.76
CA GLU A 355 -26.68 26.18 11.92
C GLU A 355 -25.81 27.37 12.33
N GLU A 356 -25.06 27.27 13.42
CA GLU A 356 -24.25 28.36 13.98
C GLU A 356 -23.23 28.91 13.00
N ASP A 357 -22.51 28.02 12.30
CA ASP A 357 -21.49 28.38 11.32
C ASP A 357 -22.06 28.62 9.91
N GLN A 358 -23.38 28.81 9.80
CA GLN A 358 -24.11 29.19 8.60
C GLN A 358 -23.99 28.18 7.42
N LEU A 359 -23.50 26.96 7.64
CA LEU A 359 -23.41 25.96 6.58
C LEU A 359 -24.78 25.54 6.07
N LEU A 360 -25.77 25.45 6.98
CA LEU A 360 -27.15 25.13 6.63
C LEU A 360 -27.80 26.24 5.81
N SER A 361 -27.55 27.51 6.15
CA SER A 361 -28.01 28.67 5.39
C SER A 361 -27.40 28.70 3.99
N VAL A 362 -26.08 28.49 3.87
CA VAL A 362 -25.38 28.37 2.59
C VAL A 362 -25.97 27.25 1.73
N TYR A 363 -26.21 26.08 2.33
CA TYR A 363 -26.83 24.94 1.64
C TYR A 363 -28.24 25.29 1.11
N ARG A 364 -29.08 25.89 1.94
CA ARG A 364 -30.44 26.30 1.55
C ARG A 364 -30.44 27.26 0.37
N LYS A 365 -29.60 28.29 0.39
CA LYS A 365 -29.46 29.24 -0.70
C LYS A 365 -28.98 28.60 -1.99
N LEU A 366 -28.03 27.66 -1.90
CA LEU A 366 -27.58 26.88 -3.06
C LEU A 366 -28.70 25.99 -3.60
N ASN A 367 -29.43 25.29 -2.72
CA ASN A 367 -30.54 24.43 -3.11
C ASN A 367 -31.67 25.21 -3.81
N ASP A 368 -32.03 26.35 -3.25
CA ASP A 368 -33.05 27.24 -3.84
C ASP A 368 -32.60 27.80 -5.21
N PHE A 369 -31.34 28.18 -5.33
CA PHE A 369 -30.79 28.65 -6.59
C PHE A 369 -30.82 27.54 -7.65
N ILE A 370 -30.31 26.36 -7.33
CA ILE A 370 -30.26 25.19 -8.24
C ILE A 370 -31.67 24.76 -8.69
N VAL A 371 -32.64 24.79 -7.77
CA VAL A 371 -34.02 24.41 -8.11
C VAL A 371 -34.73 25.43 -8.98
N LYS A 372 -34.35 26.70 -8.93
CA LYS A 372 -34.95 27.75 -9.78
C LYS A 372 -34.35 27.75 -11.20
N GLU A 373 -33.12 27.30 -11.36
CA GLU A 373 -32.40 27.26 -12.65
C GLU A 373 -32.69 25.98 -13.46
N ASN A 374 -33.28 24.94 -12.84
CA ASN A 374 -33.72 23.69 -13.49
C ASN A 374 -35.22 23.70 -13.74
#